data_5592f9d9f274c822601c7fdf79cb9f6a
#
_entry.id   5592f9d9f274c822601c7fdf79cb9f6a
#
_cell.length_a   1.000
_cell.length_b   1.000
_cell.length_c   1.000
_cell.angle_alpha   90.00
_cell.angle_beta   90.00
_cell.angle_gamma   90.00
#
_symmetry.space_group_name_H-M   'P 1'
#
loop_
_entity.id
_entity.type
_entity.pdbx_description
1 polymer ?
#
loop_
_entity_poly.entity_id
_entity_poly.type
_entity_poly.pdbx_seq_one_letter_code
_entity_poly.pdbx_strand_id
1 'polypeptide(L)'
;MKYVRYATVVFLGMAGLWAEETPKEEKKDEVKLDAAEEVKLGRGMAFQGFAAEQQEAWRPAKDLYTAALLKAPEIPWIWLRRGFCEIKLEDETAAQQDFAKAISFGVSKEKSDAVNDLQFLITLRSKAGPLAEFRDPKAAVVLARKLVELDRTTDFVLLEAACLAESEQYLRAQELLLGRIREVEDAEEKGRLQAAVETFRTQSKFGPALEGLELEKEGKYEEAMDRYTKVLDQAPETAWVLVRRAFCLAKTGDPSGAKADLRRAMRLLPETATDRITVAWAKANCPFLEFRDGAGAVSLAKRAIQDEPLIQTYGILASGYAEMGDFRKAQETVMLALSKSSVESEKKELKKKLELFRDKKPEMDDWAPRATPRESSL
;
A
#
# COMPACT_ATOMS: atom_id res chain seq x y z
N MET A 1 -1.41 13.83 -16.92
CA MET A 1 -2.14 13.16 -18.02
C MET A 1 -1.74 11.71 -18.34
N LYS A 2 -0.62 11.17 -17.81
CA LYS A 2 -0.20 9.77 -18.07
C LYS A 2 -0.83 8.74 -17.10
N TYR A 3 -1.26 9.15 -15.93
CA TYR A 3 -1.85 8.24 -14.90
C TYR A 3 -3.27 7.75 -15.19
N VAL A 4 -4.03 8.48 -16.02
CA VAL A 4 -5.38 8.05 -16.45
C VAL A 4 -5.34 6.76 -17.27
N ARG A 5 -4.20 6.44 -17.91
CA ARG A 5 -4.06 5.21 -18.70
C ARG A 5 -3.89 3.92 -17.87
N TYR A 6 -3.41 4.00 -16.63
CA TYR A 6 -3.29 2.79 -15.78
C TYR A 6 -4.63 2.35 -15.20
N ALA A 7 -5.52 3.28 -14.88
CA ALA A 7 -6.89 2.92 -14.46
C ALA A 7 -7.71 2.31 -15.62
N THR A 8 -7.39 2.65 -16.87
CA THR A 8 -8.12 2.15 -18.05
C THR A 8 -7.70 0.72 -18.47
N VAL A 9 -6.46 0.33 -18.20
CA VAL A 9 -5.94 -1.01 -18.59
C VAL A 9 -6.47 -2.13 -17.71
N VAL A 10 -6.78 -1.85 -16.43
CA VAL A 10 -7.40 -2.85 -15.52
C VAL A 10 -8.80 -3.29 -15.96
N PHE A 11 -9.49 -2.49 -16.80
CA PHE A 11 -10.88 -2.75 -17.22
C PHE A 11 -11.05 -3.71 -18.40
N LEU A 12 -10.01 -4.02 -19.16
CA LEU A 12 -10.12 -4.83 -20.39
C LEU A 12 -10.14 -6.36 -20.16
N GLY A 13 -9.80 -6.83 -18.97
CA GLY A 13 -9.64 -8.26 -18.70
C GLY A 13 -10.93 -9.03 -18.36
N MET A 14 -12.05 -8.37 -18.06
CA MET A 14 -13.26 -9.05 -17.56
C MET A 14 -14.43 -9.14 -18.55
N ALA A 15 -14.28 -8.70 -19.79
CA ALA A 15 -15.36 -8.72 -20.80
C ALA A 15 -15.67 -10.12 -21.38
N GLY A 16 -14.89 -11.16 -21.01
CA GLY A 16 -14.96 -12.47 -21.65
C GLY A 16 -15.88 -13.53 -21.03
N LEU A 17 -16.51 -13.31 -19.88
CA LEU A 17 -17.13 -14.40 -19.13
C LEU A 17 -18.68 -14.40 -19.01
N TRP A 18 -19.39 -13.43 -19.58
CA TRP A 18 -20.85 -13.39 -19.45
C TRP A 18 -21.54 -12.92 -20.74
N ALA A 19 -21.48 -13.74 -21.79
CA ALA A 19 -22.36 -13.63 -22.92
C ALA A 19 -23.16 -14.93 -22.97
N GLU A 20 -24.46 -14.86 -22.59
CA GLU A 20 -25.54 -15.60 -23.25
C GLU A 20 -26.84 -15.43 -22.44
N GLU A 21 -27.81 -15.05 -23.22
CA GLU A 21 -29.24 -15.27 -23.35
C GLU A 21 -30.11 -14.01 -23.28
N THR A 22 -30.57 -13.56 -24.44
CA THR A 22 -31.69 -12.62 -24.60
C THR A 22 -33.00 -13.36 -24.47
N PRO A 23 -33.92 -12.98 -23.57
CA PRO A 23 -35.27 -13.52 -23.56
C PRO A 23 -36.18 -12.78 -24.55
N LYS A 24 -37.04 -13.56 -25.23
CA LYS A 24 -38.10 -13.06 -26.10
C LYS A 24 -39.22 -12.37 -25.31
N GLU A 25 -39.76 -11.26 -25.87
CA GLU A 25 -40.92 -10.56 -25.31
C GLU A 25 -42.16 -11.44 -25.27
N GLU A 26 -42.65 -11.81 -24.08
CA GLU A 26 -43.99 -12.20 -23.79
C GLU A 26 -44.62 -11.21 -22.80
N LYS A 27 -45.89 -10.79 -23.07
CA LYS A 27 -46.67 -9.96 -22.16
C LYS A 27 -46.76 -10.71 -20.79
N LYS A 28 -46.19 -10.17 -19.76
CA LYS A 28 -46.24 -10.73 -18.41
C LYS A 28 -47.21 -9.91 -17.54
N ASP A 29 -48.12 -10.61 -16.89
CA ASP A 29 -48.72 -10.16 -15.64
C ASP A 29 -47.61 -9.73 -14.68
N GLU A 30 -47.80 -8.61 -13.96
CA GLU A 30 -46.83 -8.12 -12.96
C GLU A 30 -46.62 -9.15 -11.86
N VAL A 31 -45.73 -10.10 -12.10
CA VAL A 31 -45.21 -10.99 -11.06
C VAL A 31 -44.38 -10.10 -10.14
N LYS A 32 -44.85 -9.89 -8.91
CA LYS A 32 -44.02 -9.23 -7.88
C LYS A 32 -42.80 -10.12 -7.65
N LEU A 33 -41.65 -9.65 -8.16
CA LEU A 33 -40.36 -10.28 -7.90
C LEU A 33 -40.07 -10.22 -6.39
N ASP A 34 -39.41 -11.23 -5.86
CA ASP A 34 -38.88 -11.13 -4.50
C ASP A 34 -37.68 -10.14 -4.45
N ALA A 35 -37.30 -9.72 -3.26
CA ALA A 35 -36.23 -8.71 -3.10
C ALA A 35 -34.90 -9.16 -3.70
N ALA A 36 -34.58 -10.44 -3.70
CA ALA A 36 -33.36 -10.99 -4.27
C ALA A 36 -33.39 -10.97 -5.81
N GLU A 37 -34.54 -11.26 -6.39
CA GLU A 37 -34.77 -11.19 -7.84
C GLU A 37 -34.71 -9.73 -8.32
N GLU A 38 -35.25 -8.77 -7.55
CA GLU A 38 -35.15 -7.34 -7.87
C GLU A 38 -33.70 -6.88 -7.87
N VAL A 39 -32.90 -7.23 -6.86
CA VAL A 39 -31.47 -6.93 -6.79
C VAL A 39 -30.71 -7.54 -7.97
N LYS A 40 -31.02 -8.80 -8.34
CA LYS A 40 -30.43 -9.46 -9.51
C LYS A 40 -30.74 -8.73 -10.80
N LEU A 41 -31.99 -8.28 -10.97
CA LEU A 41 -32.42 -7.49 -12.12
C LEU A 41 -31.69 -6.14 -12.17
N GLY A 42 -31.59 -5.45 -11.01
CA GLY A 42 -30.85 -4.19 -10.89
C GLY A 42 -29.38 -4.33 -11.29
N ARG A 43 -28.70 -5.40 -10.83
CA ARG A 43 -27.32 -5.71 -11.26
C ARG A 43 -27.24 -5.94 -12.78
N GLY A 44 -28.19 -6.68 -13.36
CA GLY A 44 -28.24 -6.89 -14.83
C GLY A 44 -28.33 -5.57 -15.60
N MET A 45 -29.21 -4.65 -15.17
CA MET A 45 -29.30 -3.30 -15.75
C MET A 45 -28.01 -2.50 -15.60
N ALA A 46 -27.36 -2.59 -14.45
CA ALA A 46 -26.09 -1.91 -14.20
C ALA A 46 -24.97 -2.45 -15.11
N PHE A 47 -24.91 -3.74 -15.40
CA PHE A 47 -23.96 -4.31 -16.37
C PHE A 47 -24.23 -3.82 -17.80
N GLN A 48 -25.51 -3.62 -18.18
CA GLN A 48 -25.85 -2.97 -19.47
C GLN A 48 -25.37 -1.51 -19.47
N GLY A 49 -25.52 -0.79 -18.36
CA GLY A 49 -24.96 0.55 -18.17
C GLY A 49 -23.46 0.57 -18.39
N PHE A 50 -22.75 -0.40 -17.83
CA PHE A 50 -21.31 -0.55 -18.05
C PHE A 50 -20.95 -0.79 -19.52
N ALA A 51 -21.70 -1.61 -20.24
CA ALA A 51 -21.49 -1.81 -21.67
C ALA A 51 -21.69 -0.51 -22.48
N ALA A 52 -22.65 0.33 -22.08
CA ALA A 52 -22.86 1.65 -22.67
C ALA A 52 -21.70 2.63 -22.36
N GLU A 53 -21.13 2.60 -21.14
CA GLU A 53 -19.92 3.36 -20.79
C GLU A 53 -18.74 3.01 -21.68
N GLN A 54 -18.52 1.73 -21.97
CA GLN A 54 -17.43 1.27 -22.85
C GLN A 54 -17.55 1.84 -24.29
N GLN A 55 -18.76 2.24 -24.67
CA GLN A 55 -19.05 2.90 -25.94
C GLN A 55 -19.09 4.43 -25.83
N GLU A 56 -18.66 4.97 -24.66
CA GLU A 56 -18.74 6.39 -24.33
C GLU A 56 -20.18 6.98 -24.41
N ALA A 57 -21.20 6.12 -24.34
CA ALA A 57 -22.59 6.49 -24.36
C ALA A 57 -23.08 6.89 -22.95
N TRP A 58 -22.56 8.03 -22.44
CA TRP A 58 -22.70 8.44 -21.03
C TRP A 58 -24.16 8.66 -20.59
N ARG A 59 -25.02 9.22 -21.46
CA ARG A 59 -26.43 9.45 -21.10
C ARG A 59 -27.21 8.14 -21.04
N PRO A 60 -27.16 7.23 -22.03
CA PRO A 60 -27.73 5.88 -21.91
C PRO A 60 -27.22 5.10 -20.72
N ALA A 61 -25.91 5.18 -20.42
CA ALA A 61 -25.33 4.53 -19.25
C ALA A 61 -25.94 5.06 -17.95
N LYS A 62 -26.02 6.38 -17.78
CA LYS A 62 -26.68 7.04 -16.63
C LYS A 62 -28.13 6.57 -16.44
N ASP A 63 -28.90 6.50 -17.53
CA ASP A 63 -30.31 6.10 -17.49
C ASP A 63 -30.43 4.63 -17.03
N LEU A 64 -29.56 3.75 -17.51
CA LEU A 64 -29.50 2.34 -17.09
C LEU A 64 -29.10 2.18 -15.61
N TYR A 65 -28.12 2.96 -15.13
CA TYR A 65 -27.79 2.98 -13.70
C TYR A 65 -28.92 3.53 -12.84
N THR A 66 -29.64 4.54 -13.33
CA THR A 66 -30.82 5.06 -12.64
C THR A 66 -31.91 3.99 -12.52
N ALA A 67 -32.19 3.27 -13.59
CA ALA A 67 -33.13 2.12 -13.54
C ALA A 67 -32.61 1.00 -12.61
N ALA A 68 -31.33 0.71 -12.62
CA ALA A 68 -30.71 -0.27 -11.72
C ALA A 68 -30.87 0.11 -10.25
N LEU A 69 -30.69 1.39 -9.90
CA LEU A 69 -30.82 1.91 -8.53
C LEU A 69 -32.27 1.90 -8.02
N LEU A 70 -33.27 1.88 -8.88
CA LEU A 70 -34.65 1.66 -8.47
C LEU A 70 -34.87 0.23 -7.95
N LYS A 71 -34.06 -0.75 -8.38
CA LYS A 71 -34.15 -2.15 -8.04
C LYS A 71 -33.12 -2.56 -6.99
N ALA A 72 -31.97 -1.93 -6.96
CA ALA A 72 -30.83 -2.25 -6.10
C ALA A 72 -30.20 -0.98 -5.50
N PRO A 73 -30.94 -0.22 -4.67
CA PRO A 73 -30.47 1.09 -4.15
C PRO A 73 -29.32 0.97 -3.14
N GLU A 74 -29.07 -0.20 -2.58
CA GLU A 74 -28.07 -0.43 -1.54
C GLU A 74 -26.69 -0.84 -2.10
N ILE A 75 -26.52 -0.90 -3.42
CA ILE A 75 -25.28 -1.32 -4.06
C ILE A 75 -24.42 -0.08 -4.36
N PRO A 76 -23.32 0.18 -3.62
CA PRO A 76 -22.54 1.42 -3.73
C PRO A 76 -21.93 1.66 -5.10
N TRP A 77 -21.39 0.61 -5.75
CA TRP A 77 -20.71 0.79 -7.04
C TRP A 77 -21.65 1.28 -8.17
N ILE A 78 -22.96 1.06 -8.08
CA ILE A 78 -23.91 1.56 -9.06
C ILE A 78 -24.05 3.08 -8.94
N TRP A 79 -24.11 3.61 -7.70
CA TRP A 79 -24.07 5.05 -7.43
C TRP A 79 -22.79 5.69 -7.95
N LEU A 80 -21.65 5.06 -7.65
CA LEU A 80 -20.35 5.53 -8.10
C LEU A 80 -20.27 5.64 -9.61
N ARG A 81 -20.72 4.60 -10.34
CA ARG A 81 -20.75 4.64 -11.82
C ARG A 81 -21.67 5.70 -12.36
N ARG A 82 -22.87 5.86 -11.78
CA ARG A 82 -23.76 6.93 -12.20
C ARG A 82 -23.12 8.30 -11.99
N GLY A 83 -22.52 8.54 -10.84
CA GLY A 83 -21.79 9.77 -10.55
C GLY A 83 -20.63 10.02 -11.53
N PHE A 84 -19.89 8.99 -11.94
CA PHE A 84 -18.87 9.15 -13.00
C PHE A 84 -19.47 9.49 -14.35
N CYS A 85 -20.65 8.94 -14.73
CA CYS A 85 -21.37 9.35 -15.92
C CYS A 85 -21.81 10.83 -15.83
N GLU A 86 -22.26 11.27 -14.65
CA GLU A 86 -22.66 12.65 -14.40
C GLU A 86 -21.50 13.63 -14.55
N ILE A 87 -20.30 13.28 -14.05
CA ILE A 87 -19.06 14.04 -14.31
C ILE A 87 -18.81 14.18 -15.81
N LYS A 88 -18.99 13.10 -16.60
CA LYS A 88 -18.82 13.13 -18.06
C LYS A 88 -19.88 13.97 -18.77
N LEU A 89 -21.02 14.14 -18.15
CA LEU A 89 -22.14 14.97 -18.62
C LEU A 89 -22.11 16.41 -18.04
N GLU A 90 -21.04 16.77 -17.34
CA GLU A 90 -20.82 18.08 -16.70
C GLU A 90 -21.85 18.43 -15.61
N ASP A 91 -22.48 17.41 -14.99
CA ASP A 91 -23.41 17.57 -13.87
C ASP A 91 -22.70 17.23 -12.54
N GLU A 92 -21.82 18.13 -12.10
CA GLU A 92 -21.05 17.93 -10.86
C GLU A 92 -21.94 17.83 -9.61
N THR A 93 -23.06 18.55 -9.57
CA THR A 93 -23.96 18.55 -8.42
C THR A 93 -24.64 17.20 -8.22
N ALA A 94 -25.11 16.57 -9.30
CA ALA A 94 -25.66 15.22 -9.22
C ALA A 94 -24.59 14.20 -8.85
N ALA A 95 -23.40 14.31 -9.43
CA ALA A 95 -22.25 13.44 -9.12
C ALA A 95 -21.85 13.51 -7.66
N GLN A 96 -21.82 14.70 -7.03
CA GLN A 96 -21.55 14.89 -5.59
C GLN A 96 -22.54 14.12 -4.73
N GLN A 97 -23.84 14.20 -5.06
CA GLN A 97 -24.89 13.49 -4.32
C GLN A 97 -24.70 11.97 -4.43
N ASP A 98 -24.42 11.47 -5.62
CA ASP A 98 -24.20 10.05 -5.86
C ASP A 98 -22.96 9.53 -5.14
N PHE A 99 -21.84 10.24 -5.19
CA PHE A 99 -20.62 9.86 -4.47
C PHE A 99 -20.82 9.89 -2.96
N ALA A 100 -21.49 10.91 -2.42
CA ALA A 100 -21.82 10.97 -1.01
C ALA A 100 -22.72 9.80 -0.59
N LYS A 101 -23.69 9.44 -1.42
CA LYS A 101 -24.59 8.31 -1.18
C LYS A 101 -23.83 6.99 -1.17
N ALA A 102 -22.99 6.75 -2.17
CA ALA A 102 -22.15 5.55 -2.23
C ALA A 102 -21.24 5.40 -0.99
N ILE A 103 -20.56 6.49 -0.61
CA ILE A 103 -19.71 6.51 0.59
C ILE A 103 -20.49 6.17 1.86
N SER A 104 -21.76 6.63 1.97
CA SER A 104 -22.60 6.35 3.14
C SER A 104 -22.96 4.87 3.29
N PHE A 105 -23.03 4.11 2.20
CA PHE A 105 -23.24 2.65 2.21
C PHE A 105 -21.95 1.88 2.55
N GLY A 106 -20.79 2.44 2.22
CA GLY A 106 -19.49 1.81 2.42
C GLY A 106 -19.19 0.75 1.36
N VAL A 107 -18.67 -0.41 1.78
CA VAL A 107 -18.29 -1.53 0.90
C VAL A 107 -19.27 -2.68 1.11
N SER A 108 -19.78 -3.23 0.03
CA SER A 108 -20.70 -4.36 0.01
C SER A 108 -20.13 -5.60 0.71
N LYS A 109 -21.01 -6.45 1.24
CA LYS A 109 -20.61 -7.73 1.88
C LYS A 109 -20.30 -8.81 0.86
N GLU A 110 -20.97 -8.79 -0.27
CA GLU A 110 -20.76 -9.74 -1.35
C GLU A 110 -19.44 -9.45 -2.07
N LYS A 111 -18.60 -10.48 -2.24
CA LYS A 111 -17.22 -10.30 -2.77
C LYS A 111 -17.18 -9.61 -4.13
N SER A 112 -18.08 -9.98 -5.05
CA SER A 112 -18.13 -9.38 -6.40
C SER A 112 -18.44 -7.90 -6.38
N ASP A 113 -19.42 -7.48 -5.56
CA ASP A 113 -19.77 -6.08 -5.39
C ASP A 113 -18.68 -5.33 -4.62
N ALA A 114 -18.10 -5.95 -3.58
CA ALA A 114 -17.02 -5.37 -2.80
C ALA A 114 -15.78 -5.02 -3.65
N VAL A 115 -15.44 -5.86 -4.62
CA VAL A 115 -14.35 -5.58 -5.57
C VAL A 115 -14.67 -4.33 -6.40
N ASN A 116 -15.89 -4.24 -6.95
CA ASN A 116 -16.32 -3.07 -7.71
C ASN A 116 -16.35 -1.80 -6.84
N ASP A 117 -16.95 -1.88 -5.65
CA ASP A 117 -17.02 -0.76 -4.71
C ASP A 117 -15.64 -0.22 -4.39
N LEU A 118 -14.69 -1.12 -4.06
CA LEU A 118 -13.33 -0.73 -3.71
C LEU A 118 -12.60 -0.06 -4.87
N GLN A 119 -12.69 -0.61 -6.09
CA GLN A 119 -12.06 -0.03 -7.27
C GLN A 119 -12.54 1.40 -7.54
N PHE A 120 -13.85 1.63 -7.45
CA PHE A 120 -14.40 2.97 -7.67
C PHE A 120 -14.13 3.94 -6.54
N LEU A 121 -14.21 3.48 -5.29
CA LEU A 121 -13.85 4.30 -4.13
C LEU A 121 -12.37 4.69 -4.16
N ILE A 122 -11.48 3.80 -4.58
CA ILE A 122 -10.06 4.10 -4.78
C ILE A 122 -9.90 5.19 -5.84
N THR A 123 -10.57 5.06 -6.99
CA THR A 123 -10.53 6.06 -8.06
C THR A 123 -11.02 7.42 -7.57
N LEU A 124 -12.13 7.45 -6.83
CA LEU A 124 -12.70 8.67 -6.25
C LEU A 124 -11.75 9.34 -5.25
N ARG A 125 -11.06 8.54 -4.43
CA ARG A 125 -10.16 9.01 -3.38
C ARG A 125 -8.76 9.34 -3.85
N SER A 126 -8.34 8.90 -5.04
CA SER A 126 -7.01 9.18 -5.60
C SER A 126 -6.77 10.67 -5.84
N LYS A 127 -5.51 11.06 -5.99
CA LYS A 127 -5.15 12.45 -6.37
C LYS A 127 -5.78 12.87 -7.69
N ALA A 128 -6.01 11.92 -8.59
CA ALA A 128 -6.64 12.12 -9.89
C ALA A 128 -8.17 12.00 -9.85
N GLY A 129 -8.76 11.80 -8.66
CA GLY A 129 -10.21 11.69 -8.51
C GLY A 129 -10.97 12.89 -9.09
N PRO A 130 -12.20 12.68 -9.58
CA PRO A 130 -12.92 13.66 -10.40
C PRO A 130 -13.22 14.95 -9.64
N LEU A 131 -13.53 14.86 -8.35
CA LEU A 131 -13.91 16.00 -7.51
C LEU A 131 -12.92 16.14 -6.35
N ALA A 132 -12.42 17.38 -6.16
CA ALA A 132 -11.36 17.65 -5.17
C ALA A 132 -11.75 17.33 -3.72
N GLU A 133 -13.01 17.56 -3.36
CA GLU A 133 -13.54 17.33 -2.02
C GLU A 133 -13.59 15.86 -1.58
N PHE A 134 -13.60 14.93 -2.55
CA PHE A 134 -13.57 13.49 -2.25
C PHE A 134 -12.16 12.91 -2.27
N ARG A 135 -11.14 13.67 -2.67
CA ARG A 135 -9.76 13.19 -2.76
C ARG A 135 -9.19 12.97 -1.37
N ASP A 136 -8.75 11.76 -1.12
CA ASP A 136 -8.05 11.35 0.10
C ASP A 136 -7.08 10.21 -0.25
N PRO A 137 -5.85 10.53 -0.69
CA PRO A 137 -4.89 9.51 -1.10
C PRO A 137 -4.54 8.50 0.00
N LYS A 138 -4.64 8.88 1.28
CA LYS A 138 -4.42 7.95 2.40
C LYS A 138 -5.55 6.93 2.51
N ALA A 139 -6.80 7.38 2.39
CA ALA A 139 -7.93 6.47 2.33
C ALA A 139 -7.88 5.57 1.08
N ALA A 140 -7.43 6.09 -0.07
CA ALA A 140 -7.22 5.28 -1.28
C ALA A 140 -6.24 4.11 -1.03
N VAL A 141 -5.14 4.33 -0.34
CA VAL A 141 -4.19 3.26 0.05
C VAL A 141 -4.86 2.19 0.90
N VAL A 142 -5.66 2.59 1.91
CA VAL A 142 -6.36 1.63 2.79
C VAL A 142 -7.35 0.78 2.01
N LEU A 143 -8.11 1.39 1.09
CA LEU A 143 -9.06 0.70 0.24
C LEU A 143 -8.36 -0.25 -0.76
N ALA A 144 -7.24 0.19 -1.36
CA ALA A 144 -6.46 -0.61 -2.31
C ALA A 144 -5.86 -1.85 -1.62
N ARG A 145 -5.38 -1.72 -0.39
CA ARG A 145 -4.93 -2.86 0.40
C ARG A 145 -6.07 -3.86 0.66
N LYS A 146 -7.23 -3.36 1.07
CA LYS A 146 -8.40 -4.22 1.28
C LYS A 146 -8.79 -4.97 0.00
N LEU A 147 -8.63 -4.33 -1.17
CA LEU A 147 -8.86 -4.97 -2.46
C LEU A 147 -7.86 -6.11 -2.72
N VAL A 148 -6.58 -5.90 -2.44
CA VAL A 148 -5.53 -6.93 -2.54
C VAL A 148 -5.74 -8.08 -1.55
N GLU A 149 -6.28 -7.80 -0.36
CA GLU A 149 -6.65 -8.84 0.62
C GLU A 149 -7.82 -9.72 0.12
N LEU A 150 -8.76 -9.13 -0.62
CA LEU A 150 -9.88 -9.88 -1.21
C LEU A 150 -9.47 -10.72 -2.41
N ASP A 151 -8.57 -10.18 -3.24
CA ASP A 151 -8.07 -10.84 -4.43
C ASP A 151 -6.68 -10.31 -4.80
N ARG A 152 -5.65 -11.15 -4.63
CA ARG A 152 -4.24 -10.77 -4.82
C ARG A 152 -3.80 -10.91 -6.28
N THR A 153 -4.51 -10.28 -7.19
CA THR A 153 -4.09 -10.20 -8.60
C THR A 153 -2.94 -9.20 -8.79
N THR A 154 -2.17 -9.37 -9.85
CA THR A 154 -1.10 -8.42 -10.22
C THR A 154 -1.65 -7.01 -10.46
N ASP A 155 -2.84 -6.89 -11.04
CA ASP A 155 -3.48 -5.60 -11.31
C ASP A 155 -3.86 -4.85 -10.02
N PHE A 156 -4.35 -5.55 -9.00
CA PHE A 156 -4.70 -4.94 -7.71
C PHE A 156 -3.45 -4.57 -6.91
N VAL A 157 -2.39 -5.38 -7.01
CA VAL A 157 -1.07 -5.04 -6.43
C VAL A 157 -0.48 -3.79 -7.10
N LEU A 158 -0.58 -3.67 -8.43
CA LEU A 158 -0.18 -2.46 -9.16
C LEU A 158 -1.01 -1.23 -8.76
N LEU A 159 -2.30 -1.40 -8.53
CA LEU A 159 -3.19 -0.33 -8.07
C LEU A 159 -2.83 0.13 -6.64
N GLU A 160 -2.57 -0.80 -5.71
CA GLU A 160 -2.10 -0.45 -4.36
C GLU A 160 -0.76 0.29 -4.42
N ALA A 161 0.18 -0.19 -5.24
CA ALA A 161 1.46 0.47 -5.43
C ALA A 161 1.31 1.89 -6.01
N ALA A 162 0.39 2.12 -6.93
CA ALA A 162 0.09 3.44 -7.47
C ALA A 162 -0.49 4.38 -6.39
N CYS A 163 -1.42 3.90 -5.56
CA CYS A 163 -1.97 4.68 -4.44
C CYS A 163 -0.88 5.04 -3.40
N LEU A 164 0.03 4.10 -3.12
CA LEU A 164 1.18 4.34 -2.25
C LEU A 164 2.10 5.42 -2.83
N ALA A 165 2.39 5.38 -4.13
CA ALA A 165 3.19 6.39 -4.81
C ALA A 165 2.51 7.77 -4.82
N GLU A 166 1.20 7.85 -5.04
CA GLU A 166 0.42 9.08 -4.92
C GLU A 166 0.48 9.69 -3.51
N SER A 167 0.61 8.83 -2.49
CA SER A 167 0.78 9.24 -1.09
C SER A 167 2.25 9.46 -0.70
N GLU A 168 3.16 9.53 -1.69
CA GLU A 168 4.61 9.70 -1.52
C GLU A 168 5.29 8.55 -0.75
N GLN A 169 4.64 7.40 -0.64
CA GLN A 169 5.15 6.21 0.03
C GLN A 169 5.89 5.28 -0.95
N TYR A 170 6.81 5.83 -1.72
CA TYR A 170 7.50 5.14 -2.82
C TYR A 170 8.26 3.89 -2.37
N LEU A 171 8.89 3.94 -1.19
CA LEU A 171 9.60 2.79 -0.63
C LEU A 171 8.67 1.58 -0.51
N ARG A 172 7.48 1.80 0.04
CA ARG A 172 6.49 0.75 0.26
C ARG A 172 5.87 0.26 -1.05
N ALA A 173 5.64 1.17 -1.98
CA ALA A 173 5.22 0.79 -3.32
C ALA A 173 6.25 -0.16 -3.96
N GLN A 174 7.53 0.15 -3.85
CA GLN A 174 8.61 -0.69 -4.35
C GLN A 174 8.69 -2.04 -3.62
N GLU A 175 8.64 -2.07 -2.29
CA GLU A 175 8.67 -3.30 -1.51
C GLU A 175 7.50 -4.24 -1.85
N LEU A 176 6.29 -3.68 -2.01
CA LEU A 176 5.10 -4.42 -2.42
C LEU A 176 5.31 -5.09 -3.79
N LEU A 177 5.78 -4.32 -4.78
CA LEU A 177 6.03 -4.82 -6.14
C LEU A 177 7.13 -5.87 -6.17
N LEU A 178 8.26 -5.64 -5.49
CA LEU A 178 9.36 -6.60 -5.40
C LEU A 178 8.93 -7.88 -4.67
N GLY A 179 8.04 -7.78 -3.68
CA GLY A 179 7.41 -8.92 -3.05
C GLY A 179 6.63 -9.75 -4.06
N ARG A 180 5.78 -9.12 -4.86
CA ARG A 180 4.97 -9.80 -5.88
C ARG A 180 5.80 -10.41 -7.00
N ILE A 181 6.87 -9.73 -7.46
CA ILE A 181 7.81 -10.26 -8.49
C ILE A 181 8.39 -11.62 -8.07
N ARG A 182 8.61 -11.85 -6.78
CA ARG A 182 9.13 -13.13 -6.26
C ARG A 182 8.09 -14.25 -6.25
N GLU A 183 6.81 -13.90 -6.20
CA GLU A 183 5.69 -14.85 -6.14
C GLU A 183 5.19 -15.27 -7.53
N VAL A 184 5.27 -14.36 -8.51
CA VAL A 184 4.77 -14.58 -9.88
C VAL A 184 5.77 -15.38 -10.68
N GLU A 185 5.32 -16.39 -11.43
CA GLU A 185 6.15 -17.18 -12.35
C GLU A 185 6.08 -16.65 -13.78
N ASP A 186 4.94 -16.08 -14.17
CA ASP A 186 4.69 -15.55 -15.51
C ASP A 186 5.64 -14.39 -15.86
N ALA A 187 6.28 -14.47 -17.02
CA ALA A 187 7.31 -13.51 -17.45
C ALA A 187 6.72 -12.15 -17.84
N GLU A 188 5.50 -12.11 -18.38
CA GLU A 188 4.83 -10.88 -18.77
C GLU A 188 4.39 -10.10 -17.53
N GLU A 189 3.77 -10.79 -16.54
CA GLU A 189 3.44 -10.19 -15.26
C GLU A 189 4.68 -9.65 -14.54
N LYS A 190 5.78 -10.41 -14.50
CA LYS A 190 7.06 -9.93 -13.97
C LYS A 190 7.55 -8.67 -14.66
N GLY A 191 7.48 -8.64 -15.98
CA GLY A 191 7.88 -7.48 -16.77
C GLY A 191 7.04 -6.23 -16.43
N ARG A 192 5.74 -6.38 -16.27
CA ARG A 192 4.83 -5.28 -15.85
C ARG A 192 5.18 -4.74 -14.46
N LEU A 193 5.44 -5.62 -13.52
CA LEU A 193 5.83 -5.24 -12.15
C LEU A 193 7.20 -4.54 -12.12
N GLN A 194 8.18 -5.04 -12.87
CA GLN A 194 9.51 -4.43 -13.00
C GLN A 194 9.44 -3.02 -13.63
N ALA A 195 8.62 -2.85 -14.66
CA ALA A 195 8.40 -1.55 -15.29
C ALA A 195 7.75 -0.54 -14.29
N ALA A 196 6.85 -1.00 -13.44
CA ALA A 196 6.26 -0.16 -12.39
C ALA A 196 7.30 0.25 -11.33
N VAL A 197 8.16 -0.67 -10.88
CA VAL A 197 9.27 -0.37 -9.96
C VAL A 197 10.15 0.72 -10.54
N GLU A 198 10.58 0.58 -11.81
CA GLU A 198 11.44 1.56 -12.47
C GLU A 198 10.75 2.92 -12.64
N THR A 199 9.45 2.92 -12.94
CA THR A 199 8.66 4.14 -13.03
C THR A 199 8.63 4.90 -11.70
N PHE A 200 8.40 4.21 -10.58
CA PHE A 200 8.37 4.84 -9.26
C PHE A 200 9.76 5.31 -8.83
N ARG A 201 10.80 4.58 -9.19
CA ARG A 201 12.19 4.98 -8.96
C ARG A 201 12.53 6.29 -9.64
N THR A 202 12.18 6.43 -10.93
CA THR A 202 12.49 7.62 -11.72
C THR A 202 11.62 8.83 -11.36
N GLN A 203 10.42 8.61 -10.85
CA GLN A 203 9.50 9.69 -10.47
C GLN A 203 9.72 10.21 -9.05
N SER A 204 10.37 9.42 -8.20
CA SER A 204 10.63 9.80 -6.82
C SER A 204 11.92 10.61 -6.69
N LYS A 205 11.87 11.73 -5.96
CA LYS A 205 13.08 12.43 -5.49
C LYS A 205 14.00 11.54 -4.64
N PHE A 206 13.47 10.43 -4.14
CA PHE A 206 14.19 9.42 -3.36
C PHE A 206 14.61 8.21 -4.19
N GLY A 207 14.47 8.23 -5.51
CA GLY A 207 14.87 7.15 -6.41
C GLY A 207 16.25 6.55 -6.12
N PRO A 208 17.31 7.37 -5.99
CA PRO A 208 18.61 6.84 -5.62
C PRO A 208 18.63 6.13 -4.26
N ALA A 209 17.89 6.62 -3.25
CA ALA A 209 17.85 5.95 -1.96
C ALA A 209 17.07 4.63 -2.00
N LEU A 210 16.09 4.50 -2.89
CA LEU A 210 15.39 3.23 -3.13
C LEU A 210 16.34 2.17 -3.75
N GLU A 211 17.22 2.58 -4.68
CA GLU A 211 18.29 1.73 -5.17
C GLU A 211 19.26 1.35 -4.05
N GLY A 212 19.59 2.30 -3.18
CA GLY A 212 20.45 2.08 -2.02
C GLY A 212 19.97 0.97 -1.11
N LEU A 213 18.65 0.87 -0.88
CA LEU A 213 18.06 -0.20 -0.07
C LEU A 213 18.21 -1.60 -0.70
N GLU A 214 18.19 -1.69 -2.02
CA GLU A 214 18.43 -2.95 -2.71
C GLU A 214 19.91 -3.35 -2.61
N LEU A 215 20.80 -2.39 -2.83
CA LEU A 215 22.23 -2.59 -2.65
C LEU A 215 22.58 -3.00 -1.22
N GLU A 216 21.92 -2.46 -0.19
CA GLU A 216 22.06 -2.94 1.18
C GLU A 216 21.69 -4.42 1.33
N LYS A 217 20.57 -4.85 0.75
CA LYS A 217 20.12 -6.26 0.79
C LYS A 217 21.12 -7.20 0.12
N GLU A 218 21.79 -6.71 -0.91
CA GLU A 218 22.89 -7.41 -1.59
C GLU A 218 24.23 -7.34 -0.81
N GLY A 219 24.27 -6.49 0.21
CA GLY A 219 25.47 -6.23 1.02
C GLY A 219 26.52 -5.36 0.36
N LYS A 220 26.12 -4.58 -0.65
CA LYS A 220 26.94 -3.58 -1.36
C LYS A 220 26.83 -2.23 -0.66
N TYR A 221 27.39 -2.16 0.56
CA TYR A 221 27.17 -1.02 1.45
C TYR A 221 27.80 0.29 0.96
N GLU A 222 28.97 0.23 0.30
CA GLU A 222 29.63 1.40 -0.28
C GLU A 222 28.78 2.01 -1.41
N GLU A 223 28.26 1.18 -2.31
CA GLU A 223 27.39 1.64 -3.40
C GLU A 223 26.07 2.19 -2.85
N ALA A 224 25.48 1.54 -1.83
CA ALA A 224 24.28 2.02 -1.16
C ALA A 224 24.50 3.40 -0.51
N MET A 225 25.64 3.60 0.15
CA MET A 225 26.03 4.86 0.78
C MET A 225 26.12 6.00 -0.24
N ASP A 226 26.70 5.74 -1.44
CA ASP A 226 26.74 6.70 -2.53
C ASP A 226 25.34 7.12 -3.00
N ARG A 227 24.41 6.14 -3.07
CA ARG A 227 23.01 6.42 -3.42
C ARG A 227 22.32 7.28 -2.35
N TYR A 228 22.53 7.00 -1.09
CA TYR A 228 21.98 7.82 0.01
C TYR A 228 22.57 9.21 0.04
N THR A 229 23.86 9.34 -0.24
CA THR A 229 24.53 10.65 -0.29
C THR A 229 23.93 11.55 -1.38
N LYS A 230 23.67 11.01 -2.58
CA LYS A 230 22.97 11.76 -3.65
C LYS A 230 21.62 12.32 -3.23
N VAL A 231 20.87 11.60 -2.40
CA VAL A 231 19.59 12.10 -1.89
C VAL A 231 19.83 13.18 -0.82
N LEU A 232 20.78 12.96 0.09
CA LEU A 232 21.06 13.90 1.17
C LEU A 232 21.70 15.20 0.68
N ASP A 233 22.35 15.22 -0.49
CA ASP A 233 22.83 16.44 -1.15
C ASP A 233 21.66 17.35 -1.58
N GLN A 234 20.51 16.75 -1.94
CA GLN A 234 19.32 17.48 -2.38
C GLN A 234 18.31 17.71 -1.24
N ALA A 235 18.24 16.77 -0.29
CA ALA A 235 17.31 16.75 0.84
C ALA A 235 18.03 16.36 2.14
N PRO A 236 18.84 17.26 2.71
CA PRO A 236 19.77 16.93 3.82
C PRO A 236 19.06 16.59 5.14
N GLU A 237 17.78 16.90 5.27
CA GLU A 237 16.98 16.67 6.48
C GLU A 237 16.05 15.45 6.35
N THR A 238 16.42 14.48 5.51
CA THR A 238 15.64 13.24 5.34
C THR A 238 16.06 12.21 6.39
N ALA A 239 15.29 12.09 7.47
CA ALA A 239 15.66 11.29 8.65
C ALA A 239 15.91 9.82 8.31
N TRP A 240 15.04 9.20 7.51
CA TRP A 240 15.21 7.79 7.16
C TRP A 240 16.44 7.51 6.31
N VAL A 241 16.82 8.42 5.40
CA VAL A 241 18.03 8.26 4.56
C VAL A 241 19.29 8.42 5.40
N LEU A 242 19.30 9.36 6.35
CA LEU A 242 20.41 9.51 7.32
C LEU A 242 20.61 8.22 8.13
N VAL A 243 19.54 7.62 8.64
CA VAL A 243 19.63 6.35 9.40
C VAL A 243 20.15 5.21 8.52
N ARG A 244 19.71 5.10 7.27
CA ARG A 244 20.18 4.06 6.34
C ARG A 244 21.64 4.27 5.96
N ARG A 245 22.05 5.51 5.69
CA ARG A 245 23.47 5.79 5.44
C ARG A 245 24.34 5.51 6.67
N ALA A 246 23.85 5.83 7.87
CA ALA A 246 24.54 5.48 9.10
C ALA A 246 24.76 3.97 9.25
N PHE A 247 23.77 3.16 8.88
CA PHE A 247 23.90 1.71 8.84
C PHE A 247 25.03 1.28 7.87
N CYS A 248 25.04 1.81 6.65
CA CYS A 248 26.08 1.50 5.68
C CYS A 248 27.47 1.95 6.14
N LEU A 249 27.61 3.15 6.73
CA LEU A 249 28.86 3.66 7.30
C LEU A 249 29.38 2.72 8.39
N ALA A 250 28.52 2.23 9.27
CA ALA A 250 28.94 1.26 10.29
C ALA A 250 29.42 -0.06 9.67
N LYS A 251 28.71 -0.55 8.63
CA LYS A 251 29.08 -1.77 7.89
C LYS A 251 30.38 -1.66 7.12
N THR A 252 30.75 -0.47 6.67
CA THR A 252 32.00 -0.19 5.96
C THR A 252 33.14 0.20 6.91
N GLY A 253 32.90 0.22 8.23
CA GLY A 253 33.93 0.47 9.24
C GLY A 253 34.13 1.94 9.61
N ASP A 254 33.17 2.81 9.32
CA ASP A 254 33.14 4.20 9.78
C ASP A 254 32.07 4.44 10.88
N PRO A 255 32.31 4.02 12.12
CA PRO A 255 31.36 4.26 13.22
C PRO A 255 31.25 5.77 13.56
N SER A 256 32.23 6.59 13.22
CA SER A 256 32.20 8.02 13.49
C SER A 256 31.22 8.73 12.58
N GLY A 257 31.28 8.46 11.28
CA GLY A 257 30.30 8.92 10.29
C GLY A 257 28.88 8.41 10.61
N ALA A 258 28.76 7.13 10.97
CA ALA A 258 27.49 6.55 11.38
C ALA A 258 26.87 7.31 12.57
N LYS A 259 27.62 7.60 13.61
CA LYS A 259 27.16 8.39 14.76
C LYS A 259 26.81 9.84 14.39
N ALA A 260 27.53 10.44 13.46
CA ALA A 260 27.23 11.79 12.99
C ALA A 260 25.86 11.83 12.27
N ASP A 261 25.56 10.89 11.38
CA ASP A 261 24.28 10.79 10.69
C ASP A 261 23.14 10.45 11.67
N LEU A 262 23.35 9.55 12.62
CA LEU A 262 22.35 9.26 13.64
C LEU A 262 22.04 10.49 14.51
N ARG A 263 23.05 11.27 14.92
CA ARG A 263 22.78 12.53 15.67
C ARG A 263 21.93 13.49 14.87
N ARG A 264 22.16 13.61 13.55
CA ARG A 264 21.33 14.44 12.68
C ARG A 264 19.91 13.89 12.61
N ALA A 265 19.73 12.60 12.31
CA ALA A 265 18.43 11.96 12.20
C ALA A 265 17.59 12.08 13.49
N MET A 266 18.22 11.91 14.67
CA MET A 266 17.51 11.99 15.96
C MET A 266 17.06 13.39 16.36
N ARG A 267 17.60 14.45 15.73
CA ARG A 267 17.17 15.84 15.93
C ARG A 267 15.99 16.24 15.05
N LEU A 268 15.77 15.52 13.97
CA LEU A 268 14.67 15.78 13.04
C LEU A 268 13.35 15.29 13.62
N LEU A 269 12.26 15.97 13.30
CA LEU A 269 10.90 15.48 13.59
C LEU A 269 10.50 14.52 12.47
N PRO A 270 10.22 13.25 12.77
CA PRO A 270 9.82 12.28 11.77
C PRO A 270 8.40 12.59 11.26
N GLU A 271 8.29 13.22 10.09
CA GLU A 271 7.02 13.68 9.52
C GLU A 271 6.30 12.56 8.76
N THR A 272 7.04 11.73 8.05
CA THR A 272 6.48 10.63 7.26
C THR A 272 6.39 9.33 8.05
N ALA A 273 5.55 8.39 7.61
CA ALA A 273 5.51 7.04 8.18
C ALA A 273 6.87 6.34 8.05
N THR A 274 7.54 6.50 6.90
CA THR A 274 8.88 5.95 6.65
C THR A 274 9.93 6.49 7.63
N ASP A 275 9.93 7.81 7.89
CA ASP A 275 10.82 8.40 8.89
C ASP A 275 10.54 7.82 10.28
N ARG A 276 9.26 7.76 10.68
CA ARG A 276 8.87 7.21 11.99
C ARG A 276 9.31 5.76 12.17
N ILE A 277 9.09 4.92 11.17
CA ILE A 277 9.47 3.50 11.20
C ILE A 277 10.98 3.35 11.29
N THR A 278 11.73 4.07 10.43
CA THR A 278 13.19 3.91 10.34
C THR A 278 13.89 4.50 11.57
N VAL A 279 13.44 5.65 12.08
CA VAL A 279 13.98 6.22 13.32
C VAL A 279 13.62 5.36 14.53
N ALA A 280 12.40 4.80 14.59
CA ALA A 280 12.01 3.85 15.66
C ALA A 280 12.88 2.60 15.64
N TRP A 281 13.15 2.05 14.45
CA TRP A 281 14.05 0.91 14.28
C TRP A 281 15.46 1.22 14.82
N ALA A 282 16.05 2.36 14.44
CA ALA A 282 17.35 2.76 14.94
C ALA A 282 17.37 2.96 16.47
N LYS A 283 16.33 3.61 17.03
CA LYS A 283 16.19 3.79 18.49
C LYS A 283 16.05 2.49 19.26
N ALA A 284 15.44 1.46 18.68
CA ALA A 284 15.27 0.16 19.32
C ALA A 284 16.49 -0.75 19.19
N ASN A 285 17.17 -0.74 18.04
CA ASN A 285 18.03 -1.86 17.62
C ASN A 285 19.48 -1.47 17.32
N CYS A 286 19.84 -0.16 17.19
CA CYS A 286 21.20 0.19 16.80
C CYS A 286 22.22 -0.20 17.90
N PRO A 287 23.48 -0.53 17.53
CA PRO A 287 24.49 -0.97 18.50
C PRO A 287 25.06 0.17 19.36
N PHE A 288 24.82 1.42 18.98
CA PHE A 288 25.34 2.59 19.70
C PHE A 288 24.38 2.97 20.83
N LEU A 289 24.73 2.65 22.07
CA LEU A 289 23.88 2.84 23.25
C LEU A 289 23.39 4.29 23.42
N GLU A 290 24.21 5.27 23.04
CA GLU A 290 23.84 6.69 23.12
C GLU A 290 22.65 7.11 22.24
N PHE A 291 22.27 6.29 21.27
CA PHE A 291 21.11 6.53 20.39
C PHE A 291 19.93 5.62 20.67
N ARG A 292 20.10 4.65 21.60
CA ARG A 292 18.99 3.75 21.98
C ARG A 292 18.02 4.47 22.91
N ASP A 293 16.74 4.36 22.55
CA ASP A 293 15.66 5.02 23.27
C ASP A 293 14.39 4.18 23.06
N GLY A 294 14.20 3.19 23.90
CA GLY A 294 13.05 2.29 23.79
C GLY A 294 11.71 3.01 23.89
N ALA A 295 11.60 4.03 24.75
CA ALA A 295 10.38 4.80 24.90
C ALA A 295 10.06 5.63 23.63
N GLY A 296 11.06 6.28 23.05
CA GLY A 296 10.94 6.97 21.78
C GLY A 296 10.61 6.02 20.64
N ALA A 297 11.24 4.86 20.58
CA ALA A 297 10.93 3.82 19.59
C ALA A 297 9.46 3.37 19.68
N VAL A 298 8.97 3.07 20.89
CA VAL A 298 7.57 2.70 21.13
C VAL A 298 6.61 3.80 20.70
N SER A 299 6.90 5.06 21.03
CA SER A 299 6.08 6.21 20.65
C SER A 299 5.96 6.36 19.14
N LEU A 300 7.09 6.33 18.42
CA LEU A 300 7.13 6.46 16.97
C LEU A 300 6.47 5.28 16.27
N ALA A 301 6.75 4.04 16.72
CA ALA A 301 6.16 2.84 16.13
C ALA A 301 4.63 2.82 16.31
N LYS A 302 4.10 3.23 17.48
CA LYS A 302 2.65 3.34 17.69
C LYS A 302 2.00 4.36 16.75
N ARG A 303 2.61 5.52 16.56
CA ARG A 303 2.11 6.53 15.61
C ARG A 303 2.16 6.00 14.17
N ALA A 304 3.24 5.31 13.80
CA ALA A 304 3.34 4.69 12.48
C ALA A 304 2.27 3.61 12.27
N ILE A 305 1.93 2.80 13.29
CA ILE A 305 0.85 1.80 13.24
C ILE A 305 -0.54 2.47 13.11
N GLN A 306 -0.75 3.63 13.74
CA GLN A 306 -2.01 4.38 13.58
C GLN A 306 -2.18 4.92 12.15
N ASP A 307 -1.09 5.41 11.55
CA ASP A 307 -1.10 5.83 10.15
C ASP A 307 -1.26 4.59 9.25
N GLU A 308 -0.56 3.52 9.60
CA GLU A 308 -0.56 2.29 8.83
C GLU A 308 -0.07 1.06 9.62
N PRO A 309 -0.93 0.03 9.83
CA PRO A 309 -0.63 -1.13 10.66
C PRO A 309 0.20 -2.20 9.90
N LEU A 310 1.47 -1.90 9.58
CA LEU A 310 2.39 -2.86 8.97
C LEU A 310 2.90 -3.89 9.94
N ILE A 311 3.02 -5.13 9.51
CA ILE A 311 3.54 -6.25 10.33
C ILE A 311 4.96 -5.95 10.83
N GLN A 312 5.84 -5.44 9.98
CA GLN A 312 7.20 -5.06 10.39
C GLN A 312 7.23 -3.97 11.47
N THR A 313 6.25 -3.04 11.47
CA THR A 313 6.18 -1.98 12.48
C THR A 313 5.80 -2.52 13.85
N TYR A 314 4.96 -3.57 13.91
CA TYR A 314 4.72 -4.30 15.16
C TYR A 314 6.01 -5.00 15.66
N GLY A 315 6.84 -5.52 14.76
CA GLY A 315 8.15 -6.07 15.12
C GLY A 315 9.08 -5.02 15.76
N ILE A 316 9.10 -3.79 15.21
CA ILE A 316 9.88 -2.66 15.75
C ILE A 316 9.28 -2.19 17.09
N LEU A 317 7.96 -2.13 17.22
CA LEU A 317 7.27 -1.81 18.48
C LEU A 317 7.66 -2.80 19.58
N ALA A 318 7.71 -4.09 19.24
CA ALA A 318 8.12 -5.13 20.17
C ALA A 318 9.59 -4.97 20.60
N SER A 319 10.49 -4.65 19.65
CA SER A 319 11.91 -4.37 19.95
C SER A 319 12.05 -3.15 20.87
N GLY A 320 11.24 -2.10 20.68
CA GLY A 320 11.20 -0.95 21.58
C GLY A 320 10.76 -1.30 23.01
N TYR A 321 9.77 -2.18 23.18
CA TYR A 321 9.39 -2.67 24.51
C TYR A 321 10.50 -3.54 25.13
N ALA A 322 11.16 -4.37 24.34
CA ALA A 322 12.27 -5.19 24.83
C ALA A 322 13.46 -4.32 25.27
N GLU A 323 13.73 -3.21 24.57
CA GLU A 323 14.77 -2.24 24.95
C GLU A 323 14.44 -1.55 26.28
N MET A 324 13.15 -1.34 26.58
CA MET A 324 12.71 -0.85 27.90
C MET A 324 12.73 -1.93 29.00
N GLY A 325 13.07 -3.18 28.68
CA GLY A 325 12.99 -4.32 29.58
C GLY A 325 11.57 -4.89 29.76
N ASP A 326 10.56 -4.36 29.06
CA ASP A 326 9.18 -4.89 29.11
C ASP A 326 9.01 -6.07 28.14
N PHE A 327 9.69 -7.16 28.43
CA PHE A 327 9.66 -8.37 27.59
C PHE A 327 8.27 -9.01 27.51
N ARG A 328 7.40 -8.75 28.48
CA ARG A 328 6.02 -9.23 28.42
C ARG A 328 5.26 -8.54 27.28
N LYS A 329 5.28 -7.21 27.23
CA LYS A 329 4.64 -6.46 26.13
C LYS A 329 5.32 -6.72 24.79
N ALA A 330 6.64 -6.92 24.78
CA ALA A 330 7.35 -7.30 23.56
C ALA A 330 6.81 -8.61 22.99
N GLN A 331 6.65 -9.66 23.81
CA GLN A 331 6.10 -10.95 23.39
C GLN A 331 4.63 -10.84 22.95
N GLU A 332 3.78 -10.14 23.72
CA GLU A 332 2.38 -9.89 23.36
C GLU A 332 2.26 -9.20 22.00
N THR A 333 3.13 -8.22 21.73
CA THR A 333 3.15 -7.48 20.45
C THR A 333 3.58 -8.37 19.28
N VAL A 334 4.59 -9.23 19.47
CA VAL A 334 5.01 -10.20 18.45
C VAL A 334 3.91 -11.23 18.17
N MET A 335 3.23 -11.74 19.20
CA MET A 335 2.11 -12.68 19.03
C MET A 335 0.96 -12.04 18.26
N LEU A 336 0.65 -10.76 18.53
CA LEU A 336 -0.33 -9.99 17.75
C LEU A 336 0.11 -9.85 16.27
N ALA A 337 1.39 -9.56 16.02
CA ALA A 337 1.92 -9.49 14.66
C ALA A 337 1.81 -10.83 13.94
N LEU A 338 2.15 -11.94 14.62
CA LEU A 338 2.03 -13.30 14.07
C LEU A 338 0.58 -13.66 13.70
N SER A 339 -0.40 -13.23 14.51
CA SER A 339 -1.82 -13.48 14.21
C SER A 339 -2.34 -12.69 13.01
N LYS A 340 -1.70 -11.58 12.68
CA LYS A 340 -2.07 -10.69 11.56
C LYS A 340 -1.31 -11.00 10.26
N SER A 341 -0.13 -11.61 10.34
CA SER A 341 0.67 -11.90 9.16
C SER A 341 0.15 -13.13 8.42
N SER A 342 0.04 -13.03 7.10
CA SER A 342 -0.21 -14.15 6.20
C SER A 342 1.06 -14.65 5.50
N VAL A 343 2.19 -13.93 5.63
CA VAL A 343 3.44 -14.17 4.91
C VAL A 343 4.40 -15.01 5.74
N GLU A 344 4.81 -16.16 5.23
CA GLU A 344 5.67 -17.10 5.99
C GLU A 344 7.07 -16.56 6.31
N SER A 345 7.65 -15.71 5.43
CA SER A 345 8.94 -15.08 5.74
C SER A 345 8.85 -14.10 6.92
N GLU A 346 7.77 -13.31 6.99
CA GLU A 346 7.50 -12.43 8.14
C GLU A 346 7.30 -13.22 9.42
N LYS A 347 6.48 -14.29 9.36
CA LYS A 347 6.26 -15.17 10.52
C LYS A 347 7.55 -15.79 11.03
N LYS A 348 8.47 -16.15 10.12
CA LYS A 348 9.77 -16.70 10.48
C LYS A 348 10.61 -15.68 11.28
N GLU A 349 10.66 -14.43 10.81
CA GLU A 349 11.39 -13.37 11.52
C GLU A 349 10.73 -13.03 12.88
N LEU A 350 9.41 -12.94 12.91
CA LEU A 350 8.67 -12.72 14.16
C LEU A 350 8.87 -13.84 15.19
N LYS A 351 8.94 -15.10 14.75
CA LYS A 351 9.23 -16.24 15.64
C LYS A 351 10.63 -16.13 16.26
N LYS A 352 11.65 -15.72 15.49
CA LYS A 352 13.01 -15.46 16.02
C LYS A 352 12.99 -14.36 17.09
N LYS A 353 12.28 -13.25 16.83
CA LYS A 353 12.11 -12.18 17.82
C LYS A 353 11.41 -12.68 19.08
N LEU A 354 10.37 -13.52 18.94
CA LEU A 354 9.65 -14.08 20.08
C LEU A 354 10.56 -14.95 20.97
N GLU A 355 11.41 -15.76 20.37
CA GLU A 355 12.40 -16.56 21.10
C GLU A 355 13.40 -15.67 21.86
N LEU A 356 13.95 -14.65 21.18
CA LEU A 356 14.87 -13.68 21.78
C LEU A 356 14.26 -12.99 23.01
N PHE A 357 12.99 -12.58 22.90
CA PHE A 357 12.28 -11.88 23.98
C PHE A 357 11.82 -12.82 25.11
N ARG A 358 11.64 -14.12 24.84
CA ARG A 358 11.46 -15.15 25.87
C ARG A 358 12.72 -15.31 26.72
N ASP A 359 13.88 -15.23 26.07
CA ASP A 359 15.18 -15.25 26.74
C ASP A 359 15.51 -13.92 27.47
N LYS A 360 14.59 -12.95 27.45
CA LYS A 360 14.78 -11.62 28.03
C LYS A 360 16.00 -10.89 27.48
N LYS A 361 16.23 -11.03 26.18
CA LYS A 361 17.30 -10.34 25.45
C LYS A 361 16.69 -9.27 24.55
N PRO A 362 17.18 -8.02 24.60
CA PRO A 362 16.80 -7.03 23.60
C PRO A 362 17.39 -7.39 22.24
N GLU A 363 16.73 -6.98 21.17
CA GLU A 363 17.25 -7.14 19.83
C GLU A 363 18.35 -6.11 19.56
N MET A 364 19.44 -6.56 18.96
CA MET A 364 20.46 -5.68 18.42
C MET A 364 20.76 -6.12 17.00
N ASP A 365 20.65 -5.19 16.06
CA ASP A 365 21.05 -5.46 14.70
C ASP A 365 22.58 -5.49 14.57
N ASP A 366 23.05 -6.36 13.70
CA ASP A 366 24.47 -6.46 13.38
C ASP A 366 24.87 -5.32 12.42
N TRP A 367 25.43 -4.26 12.99
CA TRP A 367 26.05 -3.15 12.26
C TRP A 367 27.57 -3.29 12.21
N ALA A 368 28.14 -4.40 12.66
CA ALA A 368 29.57 -4.61 12.62
C ALA A 368 30.09 -4.67 11.17
N PRO A 369 31.29 -4.19 10.91
CA PRO A 369 31.93 -4.32 9.59
C PRO A 369 32.00 -5.81 9.20
N ARG A 370 31.76 -6.11 7.92
CA ARG A 370 32.08 -7.45 7.41
C ARG A 370 33.59 -7.64 7.57
N ALA A 371 33.97 -8.76 8.16
CA ALA A 371 35.37 -9.17 8.17
C ALA A 371 35.84 -9.23 6.70
N THR A 372 36.74 -8.33 6.30
CA THR A 372 37.45 -8.47 5.03
C THR A 372 38.09 -9.84 5.06
N PRO A 373 37.96 -10.67 3.98
CA PRO A 373 38.77 -11.84 3.87
C PRO A 373 40.22 -11.38 4.04
N ARG A 374 40.90 -11.86 5.08
CA ARG A 374 42.35 -11.67 5.19
C ARG A 374 42.92 -12.16 3.88
N GLU A 375 43.44 -11.24 3.05
CA GLU A 375 44.37 -11.64 2.00
C GLU A 375 45.38 -12.54 2.69
N SER A 376 45.32 -13.82 2.39
CA SER A 376 46.33 -14.76 2.79
C SER A 376 47.63 -14.28 2.11
N SER A 377 48.40 -13.49 2.85
CA SER A 377 49.75 -13.15 2.47
C SER A 377 50.51 -14.48 2.26
N LEU A 378 50.73 -14.75 0.98
CA LEU A 378 51.80 -15.63 0.55
C LEU A 378 53.15 -15.01 0.87
#